data_1d9aac29ede67ded8357cc3eba67e0f7
#
_entry.id   1d9aac29ede67ded8357cc3eba67e0f7
#
_cell.length_a   1.000
_cell.length_b   1.000
_cell.length_c   1.000
_cell.angle_alpha   90.00
_cell.angle_beta   90.00
_cell.angle_gamma   90.00
#
_symmetry.space_group_name_H-M   'P 1'
#
loop_
_entity.id
_entity.type
_entity.pdbx_description
1 polymer ?
#
loop_
_entity_poly.entity_id
_entity_poly.type
_entity_poly.pdbx_seq_one_letter_code
_entity_poly.pdbx_strand_id
1 'polypeptide(L)'
;MSSEWQRDGFTISTDPARLDLDGVYAWLAASYWARGIPRDVFERSVRHALCFGIYEGARQVGFARVVTDFATVAYVGDVFVLEPWRGRGLSRWLMEVISSHPDLQGFR
;
A
#
# COMPACT_ATOMS: atom_id res chain seq x y z
N MET A 1 8.97 1.41 -13.06
CA MET A 1 10.04 1.00 -12.12
C MET A 1 9.55 1.07 -10.68
N SER A 2 9.97 0.12 -9.87
CA SER A 2 9.60 0.14 -8.45
C SER A 2 10.60 0.99 -7.65
N SER A 3 10.13 1.48 -6.51
CA SER A 3 10.93 2.27 -5.57
C SER A 3 10.91 1.61 -4.20
N GLU A 4 11.92 1.92 -3.41
CA GLU A 4 12.08 1.30 -2.10
C GLU A 4 12.65 2.31 -1.12
N TRP A 5 12.16 2.25 0.13
CA TRP A 5 12.62 3.09 1.25
C TRP A 5 12.85 2.20 2.47
N GLN A 6 13.86 2.53 3.27
CA GLN A 6 14.20 1.73 4.44
C GLN A 6 14.31 2.62 5.68
N ARG A 7 13.83 2.11 6.82
CA ARG A 7 13.91 2.79 8.12
C ARG A 7 13.72 1.76 9.24
N ASP A 8 14.65 1.73 10.19
CA ASP A 8 14.52 0.97 11.44
C ASP A 8 14.18 -0.51 11.26
N GLY A 9 14.78 -1.14 10.24
CA GLY A 9 14.54 -2.56 9.96
C GLY A 9 13.30 -2.84 9.13
N PHE A 10 12.60 -1.80 8.69
CA PHE A 10 11.43 -1.94 7.81
C PHE A 10 11.73 -1.41 6.42
N THR A 11 11.03 -1.96 5.44
CA THR A 11 11.12 -1.53 4.04
C THR A 11 9.73 -1.17 3.55
N ILE A 12 9.62 -0.04 2.84
CA ILE A 12 8.44 0.24 2.02
C ILE A 12 8.85 0.02 0.57
N SER A 13 8.03 -0.68 -0.21
CA SER A 13 8.30 -0.95 -1.61
C SER A 13 7.05 -0.79 -2.46
N THR A 14 7.23 -0.30 -3.68
CA THR A 14 6.15 -0.24 -4.68
C THR A 14 6.24 -1.39 -5.69
N ASP A 15 7.11 -2.35 -5.47
CA ASP A 15 7.25 -3.51 -6.36
C ASP A 15 6.03 -4.44 -6.22
N PRO A 16 5.18 -4.54 -7.27
CA PRO A 16 4.00 -5.40 -7.17
C PRO A 16 4.33 -6.87 -6.97
N ALA A 17 5.52 -7.32 -7.38
CA ALA A 17 5.92 -8.71 -7.20
C ALA A 17 6.16 -9.06 -5.72
N ARG A 18 6.36 -8.07 -4.85
CA ARG A 18 6.57 -8.30 -3.42
C ARG A 18 5.26 -8.38 -2.63
N LEU A 19 4.13 -8.00 -3.21
CA LEU A 19 2.86 -7.99 -2.49
C LEU A 19 2.43 -9.41 -2.13
N ASP A 20 2.05 -9.58 -0.86
CA ASP A 20 1.38 -10.79 -0.39
C ASP A 20 -0.10 -10.65 -0.72
N LEU A 21 -0.47 -11.01 -1.95
CA LEU A 21 -1.84 -10.81 -2.43
C LEU A 21 -2.87 -11.54 -1.58
N ASP A 22 -2.55 -12.75 -1.13
CA ASP A 22 -3.48 -13.51 -0.29
C ASP A 22 -3.72 -12.82 1.05
N GLY A 23 -2.64 -12.34 1.69
CA GLY A 23 -2.75 -11.66 2.96
C GLY A 23 -3.46 -10.32 2.85
N VAL A 24 -3.15 -9.53 1.82
CA VAL A 24 -3.82 -8.24 1.59
C VAL A 24 -5.29 -8.46 1.31
N TYR A 25 -5.62 -9.43 0.46
CA TYR A 25 -7.00 -9.76 0.15
C TYR A 25 -7.78 -10.18 1.39
N ALA A 26 -7.21 -11.06 2.21
CA ALA A 26 -7.88 -11.53 3.43
C ALA A 26 -8.19 -10.37 4.37
N TRP A 27 -7.26 -9.42 4.51
CA TRP A 27 -7.47 -8.26 5.37
C TRP A 27 -8.57 -7.35 4.81
N LEU A 28 -8.52 -7.05 3.51
CA LEU A 28 -9.51 -6.16 2.88
C LEU A 28 -10.91 -6.78 2.87
N ALA A 29 -11.02 -8.07 2.56
CA ALA A 29 -12.30 -8.76 2.52
C ALA A 29 -12.96 -8.82 3.91
N ALA A 30 -12.17 -8.74 4.98
CA ALA A 30 -12.68 -8.70 6.34
C ALA A 30 -13.00 -7.27 6.83
N SER A 31 -12.54 -6.24 6.11
CA SER A 31 -12.81 -4.85 6.49
C SER A 31 -14.26 -4.48 6.22
N TYR A 32 -14.77 -3.48 6.97
CA TYR A 32 -16.18 -3.09 6.79
C TYR A 32 -16.40 -2.36 5.45
N TRP A 33 -15.38 -1.70 4.90
CA TRP A 33 -15.55 -0.92 3.65
C TRP A 33 -15.37 -1.76 2.38
N ALA A 34 -14.77 -2.95 2.49
CA ALA A 34 -14.56 -3.84 1.34
C ALA A 34 -15.02 -5.27 1.64
N ARG A 35 -15.92 -5.43 2.61
CA ARG A 35 -16.38 -6.75 3.06
C ARG A 35 -16.92 -7.55 1.88
N GLY A 36 -16.38 -8.76 1.72
CA GLY A 36 -16.86 -9.68 0.69
C GLY A 36 -16.47 -9.30 -0.72
N ILE A 37 -15.48 -8.41 -0.91
CA ILE A 37 -15.03 -8.05 -2.27
C ILE A 37 -14.61 -9.32 -3.03
N PRO A 38 -15.08 -9.51 -4.28
CA PRO A 38 -14.64 -10.65 -5.09
C PRO A 38 -13.13 -10.58 -5.38
N ARG A 39 -12.49 -11.75 -5.41
CA ARG A 39 -11.03 -11.82 -5.61
C ARG A 39 -10.57 -11.18 -6.92
N ASP A 40 -11.31 -11.40 -8.01
CA ASP A 40 -10.96 -10.82 -9.30
C ASP A 40 -11.07 -9.30 -9.33
N VAL A 41 -12.03 -8.75 -8.61
CA VAL A 41 -12.18 -7.30 -8.48
C VAL A 41 -11.00 -6.73 -7.69
N PHE A 42 -10.64 -7.38 -6.58
CA PHE A 42 -9.48 -6.99 -5.80
C PHE A 42 -8.20 -6.98 -6.65
N GLU A 43 -7.94 -8.07 -7.36
CA GLU A 43 -6.71 -8.18 -8.16
C GLU A 43 -6.66 -7.13 -9.25
N ARG A 44 -7.80 -6.83 -9.88
CA ARG A 44 -7.88 -5.80 -10.90
C ARG A 44 -7.58 -4.42 -10.31
N SER A 45 -8.10 -4.15 -9.11
CA SER A 45 -7.85 -2.86 -8.44
C SER A 45 -6.36 -2.68 -8.12
N VAL A 46 -5.69 -3.75 -7.72
CA VAL A 46 -4.25 -3.71 -7.42
C VAL A 46 -3.44 -3.47 -8.69
N ARG A 47 -3.82 -4.11 -9.81
CA ARG A 47 -3.09 -3.94 -11.07
C ARG A 47 -3.16 -2.52 -11.62
N HIS A 48 -4.22 -1.79 -11.30
CA HIS A 48 -4.46 -0.44 -11.84
C HIS A 48 -4.17 0.66 -10.83
N ALA A 49 -3.43 0.36 -9.78
CA ALA A 49 -3.09 1.33 -8.75
C ALA A 49 -1.60 1.28 -8.45
N LEU A 50 -1.09 2.34 -7.85
CA LEU A 50 0.26 2.36 -7.28
C LEU A 50 0.13 1.86 -5.85
N CYS A 51 0.61 0.64 -5.60
CA CYS A 51 0.48 0.01 -4.30
C CYS A 51 1.79 0.07 -3.53
N PHE A 52 1.69 0.34 -2.23
CA PHE A 52 2.83 0.41 -1.33
C PHE A 52 2.67 -0.71 -0.30
N GLY A 53 3.72 -1.50 -0.12
CA GLY A 53 3.77 -2.49 0.95
C GLY A 53 4.79 -2.08 1.98
N ILE A 54 4.51 -2.37 3.26
CA ILE A 54 5.49 -2.26 4.34
C ILE A 54 5.91 -3.66 4.71
N TYR A 55 7.22 -3.87 4.83
CA TYR A 55 7.80 -5.20 5.06
C TYR A 55 8.75 -5.20 6.23
N GLU A 56 8.71 -6.27 7.03
CA GLU A 56 9.77 -6.62 7.96
C GLU A 56 10.40 -7.90 7.42
N GLY A 57 11.60 -7.80 6.87
CA GLY A 57 12.18 -8.89 6.12
C GLY A 57 11.30 -9.23 4.91
N ALA A 58 10.93 -10.50 4.78
CA ALA A 58 10.07 -10.94 3.68
C ALA A 58 8.58 -10.82 4.01
N ARG A 59 8.23 -10.49 5.25
CA ARG A 59 6.83 -10.45 5.70
C ARG A 59 6.22 -9.08 5.45
N GLN A 60 5.09 -9.06 4.76
CA GLN A 60 4.33 -7.83 4.59
C GLN A 60 3.52 -7.54 5.85
N VAL A 61 3.68 -6.33 6.40
CA VAL A 61 3.02 -5.92 7.64
C VAL A 61 2.12 -4.70 7.46
N GLY A 62 2.12 -4.10 6.28
CA GLY A 62 1.26 -2.96 5.98
C GLY A 62 1.06 -2.79 4.49
N PHE A 63 0.10 -1.91 4.13
CA PHE A 63 -0.32 -1.74 2.76
C PHE A 63 -0.99 -0.39 2.57
N ALA A 64 -0.86 0.17 1.37
CA ALA A 64 -1.69 1.28 0.90
C ALA A 64 -1.87 1.17 -0.60
N ARG A 65 -3.03 1.57 -1.08
CA ARG A 65 -3.32 1.59 -2.51
C ARG A 65 -3.59 3.03 -2.93
N VAL A 66 -2.86 3.51 -3.93
CA VAL A 66 -3.02 4.87 -4.45
C VAL A 66 -3.57 4.79 -5.86
N VAL A 67 -4.77 5.31 -6.04
CA VAL A 67 -5.42 5.40 -7.36
C VAL A 67 -5.06 6.75 -7.93
N THR A 68 -4.38 6.75 -9.08
CA THR A 68 -3.87 8.00 -9.64
C THR A 68 -3.71 7.90 -11.16
N ASP A 69 -3.88 9.03 -11.83
CA ASP A 69 -3.52 9.17 -13.23
C ASP A 69 -2.10 9.75 -13.40
N PHE A 70 -1.39 9.98 -12.29
CA PHE A 70 -0.04 10.57 -12.25
C PHE A 70 0.03 12.00 -12.82
N ALA A 71 -1.09 12.68 -12.90
CA ALA A 71 -1.14 14.03 -13.50
C ALA A 71 -2.04 14.99 -12.74
N THR A 72 -3.22 14.55 -12.37
CA THR A 72 -4.24 15.44 -11.82
C THR A 72 -4.76 15.05 -10.45
N VAL A 73 -4.77 13.75 -10.10
CA VAL A 73 -5.38 13.28 -8.88
C VAL A 73 -4.66 12.05 -8.33
N ALA A 74 -4.62 11.97 -7.01
CA ALA A 74 -4.19 10.75 -6.31
C ALA A 74 -5.14 10.53 -5.14
N TYR A 75 -5.75 9.35 -5.06
CA TYR A 75 -6.62 8.94 -3.97
C TYR A 75 -5.96 7.82 -3.20
N VAL A 76 -5.72 8.04 -1.91
CA VAL A 76 -5.10 7.04 -1.03
C VAL A 76 -6.19 6.25 -0.33
N GLY A 77 -6.21 4.96 -0.52
CA GLY A 77 -7.20 4.09 0.09
C GLY A 77 -6.63 2.78 0.57
N ASP A 78 -7.45 2.02 1.27
CA ASP A 78 -7.11 0.67 1.74
C ASP A 78 -5.84 0.64 2.59
N VAL A 79 -5.61 1.68 3.39
CA VAL A 79 -4.42 1.79 4.24
C VAL A 79 -4.58 0.92 5.48
N PHE A 80 -3.59 0.05 5.73
CA PHE A 80 -3.59 -0.70 6.99
C PHE A 80 -2.17 -1.03 7.44
N VAL A 81 -2.03 -1.25 8.75
CA VAL A 81 -0.85 -1.85 9.36
C VAL A 81 -1.38 -2.99 10.23
N LEU A 82 -0.78 -4.16 10.15
CA LEU A 82 -1.19 -5.31 10.96
C LEU A 82 -1.02 -5.00 12.44
N GLU A 83 -1.95 -5.48 13.27
CA GLU A 83 -2.05 -5.11 14.68
C GLU A 83 -0.74 -5.22 15.45
N PRO A 84 0.05 -6.32 15.37
CA PRO A 84 1.29 -6.42 16.15
C PRO A 84 2.32 -5.33 15.83
N TRP A 85 2.21 -4.67 14.70
CA TRP A 85 3.16 -3.64 14.27
C TRP A 85 2.63 -2.22 14.42
N ARG A 86 1.42 -2.05 14.93
CA ARG A 86 0.84 -0.72 15.18
C ARG A 86 1.55 -0.03 16.33
N GLY A 87 1.43 1.30 16.37
CA GLY A 87 2.05 2.11 17.41
C GLY A 87 3.54 2.33 17.25
N ARG A 88 4.10 2.03 16.08
CA ARG A 88 5.54 2.20 15.79
C ARG A 88 5.81 3.29 14.76
N GLY A 89 4.79 4.09 14.40
CA GLY A 89 4.94 5.16 13.42
C GLY A 89 4.97 4.68 11.97
N LEU A 90 4.63 3.42 11.68
CA LEU A 90 4.72 2.88 10.32
C LEU A 90 3.70 3.52 9.37
N SER A 91 2.48 3.75 9.81
CA SER A 91 1.48 4.38 8.94
C SER A 91 1.82 5.83 8.67
N ARG A 92 2.39 6.54 9.64
CA ARG A 92 2.87 7.92 9.42
C ARG A 92 3.99 7.93 8.40
N TRP A 93 4.96 7.04 8.54
CA TRP A 93 6.06 6.92 7.59
C TRP A 93 5.54 6.59 6.19
N LEU A 94 4.57 5.66 6.09
CA LEU A 94 3.96 5.32 4.82
C LEU A 94 3.33 6.55 4.16
N MET A 95 2.61 7.37 4.91
CA MET A 95 2.00 8.58 4.36
C MET A 95 3.05 9.61 3.94
N GLU A 96 4.15 9.74 4.69
CA GLU A 96 5.27 10.60 4.31
C GLU A 96 5.89 10.14 2.98
N VAL A 97 6.09 8.83 2.83
CA VAL A 97 6.65 8.25 1.61
C VAL A 97 5.71 8.49 0.41
N ILE A 98 4.42 8.26 0.60
CA ILE A 98 3.42 8.51 -0.46
C ILE A 98 3.45 9.98 -0.87
N SER A 99 3.43 10.88 0.10
CA SER A 99 3.39 12.33 -0.16
C SER A 99 4.63 12.84 -0.88
N SER A 100 5.77 12.18 -0.70
CA SER A 100 7.03 12.59 -1.31
C SER A 100 7.42 11.75 -2.53
N HIS A 101 6.57 10.79 -2.93
CA HIS A 101 6.88 9.94 -4.08
C HIS A 101 7.03 10.80 -5.34
N PRO A 102 8.12 10.60 -6.10
CA PRO A 102 8.40 11.47 -7.27
C PRO A 102 7.28 11.54 -8.30
N ASP A 103 6.53 10.44 -8.48
CA ASP A 103 5.47 10.37 -9.48
C ASP A 103 4.16 10.96 -9.01
N LEU A 104 4.09 11.41 -7.75
CA LEU A 104 2.88 11.98 -7.15
C LEU A 104 3.04 13.47 -6.85
N GLN A 105 3.87 14.17 -7.62
CA GLN A 105 4.13 15.59 -7.41
C GLN A 105 3.65 16.42 -8.60
N GLY A 106 3.38 17.70 -8.37
CA GLY A 106 3.09 18.63 -9.44
C GLY A 106 1.72 18.44 -10.09
N PHE A 107 0.76 17.92 -9.35
CA PHE A 107 -0.59 17.70 -9.90
C PHE A 107 -1.28 19.02 -10.22
N ARG A 108 -2.10 18.96 -11.25
CA ARG A 108 -2.89 20.09 -11.73
C ARG A 108 -4.38 19.83 -11.61
#